data_9c8e7c4efb0749ee1aef296341310886
#
_entry.id   9c8e7c4efb0749ee1aef296341310886
#
_cell.length_a   1.000
_cell.length_b   1.000
_cell.length_c   1.000
_cell.angle_alpha   90.00
_cell.angle_beta   90.00
_cell.angle_gamma   90.00
#
_symmetry.space_group_name_H-M   'P 1'
#
loop_
_entity.id
_entity.type
_entity.pdbx_description
1 polymer ?
#
loop_
_entity_poly.entity_id
_entity_poly.type
_entity_poly.pdbx_seq_one_letter_code
_entity_poly.pdbx_strand_id
1 'polypeptide(L)'
;KIYASGFNAADFSFSYFPCYDYFDGREIIQVFFDVDGNMLVYTIKEDKYYLTKIGSTLTSFETLQLDVVYERECTENTTLFNKNSVFEVNDPSSCLFFGNQNMVYKWTYNQSEIPSKAFITLPDGEIIKCMNQSADHKQLYIGTYNSSRSGLKGSLYIYDSDTGKVIGKPYEGVADEPVKVMYKVK
;
A
#
# COMPACT_ATOMS: atom_id res chain seq x y z
N LYS A 1 -6.05 -9.75 -19.67
CA LYS A 1 -7.12 -8.72 -19.59
C LYS A 1 -7.46 -8.51 -18.13
N ILE A 2 -7.56 -7.27 -17.73
CA ILE A 2 -7.90 -6.86 -16.37
C ILE A 2 -9.37 -6.47 -16.36
N TYR A 3 -10.10 -6.94 -15.36
CA TYR A 3 -11.49 -6.59 -15.15
C TYR A 3 -11.62 -5.90 -13.81
N ALA A 4 -12.27 -4.75 -13.77
CA ALA A 4 -12.79 -4.21 -12.53
C ALA A 4 -14.17 -4.81 -12.30
N SER A 5 -14.48 -5.22 -11.08
CA SER A 5 -15.82 -5.68 -10.71
C SER A 5 -16.34 -4.82 -9.57
N GLY A 6 -17.55 -4.33 -9.72
CA GLY A 6 -18.31 -3.68 -8.66
C GLY A 6 -19.32 -4.67 -8.06
N PHE A 7 -19.39 -4.73 -6.75
CA PHE A 7 -20.41 -5.47 -6.02
C PHE A 7 -21.39 -4.49 -5.38
N ASN A 8 -22.67 -4.58 -5.74
CA ASN A 8 -23.71 -3.82 -5.07
C ASN A 8 -24.27 -4.63 -3.90
N ALA A 9 -23.97 -4.19 -2.67
CA ALA A 9 -24.41 -4.88 -1.46
C ALA A 9 -25.94 -4.78 -1.21
N ALA A 10 -26.62 -3.85 -1.86
CA ALA A 10 -28.06 -3.68 -1.69
C ALA A 10 -28.89 -4.74 -2.44
N ASP A 11 -28.42 -5.17 -3.61
CA ASP A 11 -29.13 -6.13 -4.46
C ASP A 11 -28.30 -7.37 -4.81
N PHE A 12 -27.10 -7.48 -4.25
CA PHE A 12 -26.14 -8.57 -4.50
C PHE A 12 -25.75 -8.74 -5.97
N SER A 13 -25.86 -7.68 -6.76
CA SER A 13 -25.49 -7.70 -8.17
C SER A 13 -23.98 -7.46 -8.36
N PHE A 14 -23.44 -8.04 -9.42
CA PHE A 14 -22.09 -7.81 -9.88
C PHE A 14 -22.11 -7.07 -11.22
N SER A 15 -21.30 -6.03 -11.31
CA SER A 15 -21.01 -5.35 -12.57
C SER A 15 -19.56 -5.62 -12.94
N TYR A 16 -19.33 -6.10 -14.16
CA TYR A 16 -17.98 -6.33 -14.68
C TYR A 16 -17.67 -5.25 -15.70
N PHE A 17 -16.59 -4.54 -15.46
CA PHE A 17 -16.09 -3.52 -16.35
C PHE A 17 -14.76 -3.98 -16.92
N PRO A 18 -14.66 -4.27 -18.21
CA PRO A 18 -13.37 -4.52 -18.81
C PRO A 18 -12.56 -3.20 -18.78
N CYS A 19 -11.48 -3.21 -18.01
CA CYS A 19 -10.51 -2.11 -18.05
C CYS A 19 -9.68 -2.26 -19.32
N TYR A 20 -10.25 -1.86 -20.46
CA TYR A 20 -9.58 -1.98 -21.73
C TYR A 20 -8.31 -1.14 -21.75
N ASP A 21 -7.24 -1.79 -22.14
CA ASP A 21 -6.00 -1.24 -22.64
C ASP A 21 -5.13 -0.41 -21.69
N TYR A 22 -5.67 0.27 -20.67
CA TYR A 22 -4.86 1.13 -19.79
C TYR A 22 -3.75 0.37 -19.05
N PHE A 23 -4.09 -0.82 -18.54
CA PHE A 23 -3.12 -1.70 -17.85
C PHE A 23 -2.59 -2.82 -18.76
N ASP A 24 -2.80 -2.74 -20.07
CA ASP A 24 -2.33 -3.77 -20.97
C ASP A 24 -0.80 -3.83 -20.99
N GLY A 25 -0.27 -5.05 -20.92
CA GLY A 25 1.18 -5.28 -20.81
C GLY A 25 1.78 -4.93 -19.43
N ARG A 26 0.96 -4.67 -18.40
CA ARG A 26 1.42 -4.43 -17.03
C ARG A 26 1.11 -5.62 -16.13
N GLU A 27 2.01 -5.89 -15.20
CA GLU A 27 1.74 -6.76 -14.06
C GLU A 27 1.19 -5.91 -12.91
N ILE A 28 0.01 -6.25 -12.39
CA ILE A 28 -0.53 -5.61 -11.18
C ILE A 28 0.12 -6.26 -9.97
N ILE A 29 0.75 -5.45 -9.13
CA ILE A 29 1.42 -5.90 -7.92
C ILE A 29 0.49 -5.73 -6.72
N GLN A 30 -0.15 -4.56 -6.58
CA GLN A 30 -1.04 -4.26 -5.46
C GLN A 30 -2.15 -3.30 -5.89
N VAL A 31 -3.32 -3.48 -5.27
CA VAL A 31 -4.46 -2.55 -5.37
C VAL A 31 -4.89 -2.18 -3.96
N PHE A 32 -5.09 -0.91 -3.72
CA PHE A 32 -5.59 -0.39 -2.45
C PHE A 32 -6.45 0.85 -2.70
N PHE A 33 -7.16 1.32 -1.67
CA PHE A 33 -8.08 2.44 -1.79
C PHE A 33 -7.63 3.57 -0.87
N ASP A 34 -7.80 4.81 -1.33
CA ASP A 34 -7.69 5.97 -0.45
C ASP A 34 -9.00 6.19 0.32
N VAL A 35 -8.98 7.16 1.21
CA VAL A 35 -10.10 7.49 2.09
C VAL A 35 -11.31 8.05 1.35
N ASP A 36 -11.10 8.61 0.17
CA ASP A 36 -12.16 9.14 -0.70
C ASP A 36 -12.75 8.04 -1.60
N GLY A 37 -12.28 6.79 -1.46
CA GLY A 37 -12.72 5.65 -2.25
C GLY A 37 -12.08 5.59 -3.64
N ASN A 38 -11.07 6.39 -3.92
CA ASN A 38 -10.31 6.25 -5.15
C ASN A 38 -9.43 5.01 -5.08
N MET A 39 -9.29 4.32 -6.20
CA MET A 39 -8.45 3.14 -6.31
C MET A 39 -7.02 3.54 -6.68
N LEU A 40 -6.04 3.04 -5.94
CA LEU A 40 -4.63 3.15 -6.29
C LEU A 40 -4.14 1.78 -6.76
N VAL A 41 -3.49 1.77 -7.91
CA VAL A 41 -2.98 0.56 -8.55
C VAL A 41 -1.48 0.67 -8.72
N TYR A 42 -0.75 -0.22 -8.06
CA TYR A 42 0.70 -0.33 -8.19
C TYR A 42 1.04 -1.41 -9.20
N THR A 43 1.74 -1.02 -10.26
CA THR A 43 2.02 -1.88 -11.40
C THR A 43 3.50 -1.84 -11.80
N ILE A 44 3.93 -2.86 -12.55
CA ILE A 44 5.22 -2.88 -13.24
C ILE A 44 4.99 -3.07 -14.74
N LYS A 45 5.76 -2.35 -15.54
CA LYS A 45 5.88 -2.50 -16.99
C LYS A 45 7.32 -2.22 -17.40
N GLU A 46 7.95 -3.13 -18.14
CA GLU A 46 9.32 -2.95 -18.66
C GLU A 46 10.33 -2.51 -17.57
N ASP A 47 10.30 -3.20 -16.41
CA ASP A 47 11.11 -2.93 -15.22
C ASP A 47 10.89 -1.57 -14.55
N LYS A 48 9.85 -0.84 -14.96
CA LYS A 48 9.41 0.41 -14.34
C LYS A 48 8.17 0.22 -13.51
N TYR A 49 8.14 0.88 -12.37
CA TYR A 49 7.02 0.85 -11.42
C TYR A 49 6.15 2.10 -11.58
N TYR A 50 4.84 1.89 -11.49
CA TYR A 50 3.86 2.96 -11.64
C TYR A 50 2.84 2.91 -10.52
N LEU A 51 2.51 4.07 -9.97
CA LEU A 51 1.35 4.26 -9.10
C LEU A 51 0.30 5.06 -9.87
N THR A 52 -0.84 4.42 -10.12
CA THR A 52 -1.96 5.02 -10.83
C THR A 52 -3.12 5.23 -9.87
N LYS A 53 -3.65 6.46 -9.80
CA LYS A 53 -4.87 6.79 -9.06
C LYS A 53 -6.04 6.85 -10.02
N ILE A 54 -7.09 6.10 -9.69
CA ILE A 54 -8.33 6.03 -10.45
C ILE A 54 -9.44 6.56 -9.57
N GLY A 55 -10.23 7.49 -10.10
CA GLY A 55 -11.35 8.09 -9.40
C GLY A 55 -12.41 7.06 -9.00
N SER A 56 -13.14 7.36 -7.93
CA SER A 56 -14.21 6.50 -7.40
C SER A 56 -15.43 6.40 -8.31
N THR A 57 -15.56 7.31 -9.28
CA THR A 57 -16.66 7.34 -10.25
C THR A 57 -16.21 6.85 -11.61
N LEU A 58 -16.91 5.85 -12.15
CA LEU A 58 -16.83 5.52 -13.56
C LEU A 58 -17.52 6.66 -14.34
N THR A 59 -16.75 7.37 -15.15
CA THR A 59 -17.24 8.56 -15.88
C THR A 59 -18.25 8.23 -16.96
N SER A 60 -18.31 6.98 -17.42
CA SER A 60 -19.34 6.53 -18.36
C SER A 60 -19.42 4.99 -18.42
N PHE A 61 -20.61 4.46 -18.24
CA PHE A 61 -20.91 3.06 -18.52
C PHE A 61 -20.82 2.70 -20.02
N GLU A 62 -20.99 3.70 -20.88
CA GLU A 62 -21.00 3.48 -22.33
C GLU A 62 -19.59 3.36 -22.91
N THR A 63 -18.63 4.08 -22.36
CA THR A 63 -17.24 4.12 -22.86
C THR A 63 -16.30 3.21 -22.07
N LEU A 64 -16.71 2.75 -20.87
CA LEU A 64 -15.90 1.91 -19.97
C LEU A 64 -14.49 2.51 -19.71
N GLN A 65 -14.41 3.82 -19.67
CA GLN A 65 -13.16 4.51 -19.41
C GLN A 65 -12.95 4.66 -17.91
N LEU A 66 -11.75 4.30 -17.49
CA LEU A 66 -11.29 4.59 -16.12
C LEU A 66 -11.07 6.10 -15.99
N ASP A 67 -11.56 6.66 -14.89
CA ASP A 67 -11.23 8.03 -14.49
C ASP A 67 -9.81 8.07 -13.90
N VAL A 68 -8.80 8.08 -14.76
CA VAL A 68 -7.41 8.18 -14.33
C VAL A 68 -7.11 9.58 -13.86
N VAL A 69 -7.06 9.76 -12.54
CA VAL A 69 -6.76 11.06 -11.91
C VAL A 69 -5.30 11.45 -12.15
N TYR A 70 -4.38 10.49 -11.95
CA TYR A 70 -2.97 10.63 -12.33
C TYR A 70 -2.28 9.26 -12.42
N GLU A 71 -1.15 9.24 -13.08
CA GLU A 71 -0.18 8.16 -13.05
C GLU A 71 1.20 8.73 -12.75
N ARG A 72 1.93 8.06 -11.89
CA ARG A 72 3.29 8.43 -11.53
C ARG A 72 4.24 7.26 -11.71
N GLU A 73 5.32 7.51 -12.43
CA GLU A 73 6.44 6.58 -12.49
C GLU A 73 7.22 6.63 -11.17
N CYS A 74 7.43 5.45 -10.57
CA CYS A 74 8.09 5.29 -9.28
C CYS A 74 9.53 4.76 -9.41
N THR A 75 10.15 4.92 -10.58
CA THR A 75 11.43 4.29 -10.93
C THR A 75 12.65 5.15 -10.70
N GLU A 76 12.52 6.40 -10.34
CA GLU A 76 13.66 7.29 -10.05
C GLU A 76 14.56 6.73 -8.94
N ASN A 77 14.06 5.80 -8.16
CA ASN A 77 14.85 5.09 -7.18
C ASN A 77 14.36 3.64 -7.03
N THR A 78 14.91 2.74 -7.84
CA THR A 78 14.55 1.32 -7.84
C THR A 78 14.77 0.60 -6.51
N THR A 79 15.55 1.18 -5.59
CA THR A 79 15.72 0.65 -4.24
C THR A 79 14.52 0.93 -3.35
N LEU A 80 13.72 1.98 -3.63
CA LEU A 80 12.54 2.35 -2.86
C LEU A 80 11.31 1.55 -3.26
N PHE A 81 11.17 1.25 -4.54
CA PHE A 81 10.01 0.57 -5.10
C PHE A 81 10.42 -0.75 -5.76
N ASN A 82 9.76 -1.83 -5.37
CA ASN A 82 9.93 -3.16 -5.95
C ASN A 82 8.66 -4.00 -5.74
N LYS A 83 8.65 -5.24 -6.20
CA LYS A 83 7.50 -6.16 -6.07
C LYS A 83 7.09 -6.46 -4.62
N ASN A 84 7.97 -6.23 -3.65
CA ASN A 84 7.72 -6.47 -2.23
C ASN A 84 7.35 -5.19 -1.46
N SER A 85 7.24 -4.04 -2.14
CA SER A 85 6.82 -2.80 -1.49
C SER A 85 5.40 -2.93 -0.97
N VAL A 86 5.17 -2.49 0.26
CA VAL A 86 3.89 -2.55 0.96
C VAL A 86 3.38 -1.13 1.16
N PHE A 87 2.11 -0.91 0.89
CA PHE A 87 1.49 0.40 0.98
C PHE A 87 0.39 0.44 2.04
N GLU A 88 0.29 1.57 2.71
CA GLU A 88 -0.80 1.90 3.63
C GLU A 88 -1.21 3.37 3.43
N VAL A 89 -2.51 3.62 3.34
CA VAL A 89 -3.04 4.96 3.11
C VAL A 89 -3.28 5.66 4.45
N ASN A 90 -2.81 6.90 4.55
CA ASN A 90 -3.00 7.75 5.72
C ASN A 90 -4.07 8.82 5.45
N ASP A 91 -5.16 8.78 6.21
CA ASP A 91 -6.21 9.79 6.21
C ASP A 91 -5.89 10.93 7.21
N PRO A 92 -6.38 12.15 7.00
CA PRO A 92 -7.13 12.71 5.87
C PRO A 92 -6.25 13.32 4.79
N SER A 93 -4.98 13.29 4.99
CA SER A 93 -4.04 13.83 3.99
C SER A 93 -3.90 12.85 2.84
N SER A 94 -3.72 13.34 1.66
CA SER A 94 -3.38 12.54 0.48
C SER A 94 -2.02 11.85 0.63
N CYS A 95 -1.73 11.34 1.81
CA CYS A 95 -0.47 10.74 2.19
C CYS A 95 -0.60 9.23 2.27
N LEU A 96 0.41 8.53 1.87
CA LEU A 96 0.55 7.11 2.07
C LEU A 96 1.91 6.79 2.68
N PHE A 97 1.95 5.68 3.39
CA PHE A 97 3.20 5.04 3.76
C PHE A 97 3.52 3.95 2.75
N PHE A 98 4.75 3.85 2.33
CA PHE A 98 5.21 2.67 1.63
C PHE A 98 6.47 2.13 2.30
N GLY A 99 6.52 0.81 2.44
CA GLY A 99 7.61 0.10 3.08
C GLY A 99 8.37 -0.77 2.10
N ASN A 100 9.69 -0.77 2.21
CA ASN A 100 10.55 -1.65 1.46
C ASN A 100 11.72 -2.09 2.35
N GLN A 101 12.01 -3.38 2.36
CA GLN A 101 13.01 -3.95 3.26
C GLN A 101 12.70 -3.59 4.73
N ASN A 102 13.56 -2.84 5.40
CA ASN A 102 13.40 -2.36 6.78
C ASN A 102 13.09 -0.86 6.89
N MET A 103 12.68 -0.21 5.80
CA MET A 103 12.42 1.22 5.76
C MET A 103 10.99 1.53 5.38
N VAL A 104 10.39 2.51 6.05
CA VAL A 104 9.08 3.08 5.70
C VAL A 104 9.27 4.53 5.31
N TYR A 105 8.61 4.92 4.25
CA TYR A 105 8.57 6.27 3.72
C TYR A 105 7.16 6.84 3.86
N LYS A 106 7.06 8.12 4.19
CA LYS A 106 5.81 8.87 4.24
C LYS A 106 5.76 9.79 3.03
N TRP A 107 4.80 9.58 2.15
CA TRP A 107 4.73 10.27 0.87
C TRP A 107 3.35 10.90 0.65
N THR A 108 3.35 12.18 0.36
CA THR A 108 2.17 12.89 -0.15
C THR A 108 2.14 12.65 -1.66
N TYR A 109 1.43 11.62 -2.10
CA TYR A 109 1.50 11.06 -3.45
C TYR A 109 0.98 11.98 -4.56
N ASN A 110 0.32 13.11 -4.22
CA ASN A 110 -0.04 14.17 -5.16
C ASN A 110 1.10 15.18 -5.38
N GLN A 111 2.19 15.13 -4.61
CA GLN A 111 3.39 15.94 -4.85
C GLN A 111 4.26 15.30 -5.94
N SER A 112 5.07 16.16 -6.61
CA SER A 112 5.95 15.73 -7.69
C SER A 112 7.12 14.86 -7.20
N GLU A 113 7.59 15.10 -5.98
CA GLU A 113 8.80 14.46 -5.46
C GLU A 113 8.47 13.23 -4.61
N ILE A 114 9.20 12.15 -4.88
CA ILE A 114 9.19 10.94 -4.07
C ILE A 114 10.15 11.15 -2.90
N PRO A 115 9.78 10.81 -1.65
CA PRO A 115 10.65 11.01 -0.51
C PRO A 115 11.96 10.21 -0.65
N SER A 116 13.07 10.88 -0.48
CA SER A 116 14.42 10.27 -0.53
C SER A 116 14.91 9.77 0.83
N LYS A 117 14.25 10.20 1.92
CA LYS A 117 14.65 9.86 3.29
C LYS A 117 13.58 8.99 3.95
N ALA A 118 14.03 7.91 4.58
CA ALA A 118 13.14 7.07 5.37
C ALA A 118 12.50 7.86 6.54
N PHE A 119 11.21 7.68 6.72
CA PHE A 119 10.46 8.20 7.87
C PHE A 119 10.63 7.31 9.10
N ILE A 120 10.63 5.97 8.89
CA ILE A 120 10.93 4.97 9.90
C ILE A 120 12.02 4.05 9.35
N THR A 121 12.99 3.70 10.20
CA THR A 121 13.96 2.64 9.93
C THR A 121 13.82 1.59 11.03
N LEU A 122 13.45 0.39 10.65
CA LEU A 122 13.38 -0.78 11.53
C LEU A 122 14.79 -1.34 11.79
N PRO A 123 14.99 -2.14 12.83
CA PRO A 123 16.26 -2.80 13.06
C PRO A 123 16.75 -3.62 11.87
N ASP A 124 18.06 -3.80 11.78
CA ASP A 124 18.67 -4.59 10.72
C ASP A 124 18.15 -6.05 10.72
N GLY A 125 17.96 -6.57 9.53
CA GLY A 125 17.44 -7.93 9.33
C GLY A 125 15.90 -8.03 9.36
N GLU A 126 15.19 -6.99 9.79
CA GLU A 126 13.74 -6.95 9.70
C GLU A 126 13.30 -6.64 8.25
N ILE A 127 12.36 -7.41 7.73
CA ILE A 127 11.78 -7.21 6.40
C ILE A 127 10.30 -6.94 6.59
N ILE A 128 9.82 -5.80 6.10
CA ILE A 128 8.40 -5.42 6.14
C ILE A 128 7.60 -6.37 5.26
N LYS A 129 6.51 -6.91 5.81
CA LYS A 129 5.58 -7.81 5.11
C LYS A 129 4.18 -7.24 4.98
N CYS A 130 3.76 -6.47 5.97
CA CYS A 130 2.45 -5.80 5.95
C CYS A 130 2.47 -4.59 6.87
N MET A 131 1.57 -3.66 6.58
CA MET A 131 1.31 -2.48 7.41
C MET A 131 -0.19 -2.25 7.55
N ASN A 132 -0.59 -1.57 8.61
CA ASN A 132 -1.94 -1.05 8.80
C ASN A 132 -1.91 0.10 9.81
N GLN A 133 -2.88 1.00 9.73
CA GLN A 133 -3.05 2.08 10.71
C GLN A 133 -4.15 1.77 11.72
N SER A 134 -4.06 2.41 12.90
CA SER A 134 -5.19 2.48 13.83
C SER A 134 -6.33 3.29 13.22
N ALA A 135 -7.56 3.07 13.72
CA ALA A 135 -8.75 3.77 13.23
C ALA A 135 -8.70 5.30 13.43
N ASP A 136 -7.90 5.78 14.39
CA ASP A 136 -7.66 7.19 14.63
C ASP A 136 -6.43 7.73 13.88
N HIS A 137 -5.82 6.92 13.02
CA HIS A 137 -4.63 7.19 12.21
C HIS A 137 -3.37 7.63 12.98
N LYS A 138 -3.35 7.43 14.31
CA LYS A 138 -2.22 7.84 15.15
C LYS A 138 -1.11 6.81 15.26
N GLN A 139 -1.42 5.55 14.99
CA GLN A 139 -0.48 4.46 15.12
C GLN A 139 -0.35 3.70 13.79
N LEU A 140 0.88 3.39 13.43
CA LEU A 140 1.22 2.53 12.30
C LEU A 140 1.73 1.18 12.84
N TYR A 141 1.02 0.12 12.50
CA TYR A 141 1.36 -1.26 12.82
C TYR A 141 2.15 -1.85 11.66
N ILE A 142 3.33 -2.40 11.94
CA ILE A 142 4.21 -2.96 10.93
C ILE A 142 4.50 -4.42 11.29
N GLY A 143 4.01 -5.34 10.47
CA GLY A 143 4.36 -6.75 10.55
C GLY A 143 5.66 -7.01 9.78
N THR A 144 6.64 -7.65 10.44
CA THR A 144 7.96 -7.91 9.88
C THR A 144 8.33 -9.38 9.95
N TYR A 145 9.30 -9.76 9.13
CA TYR A 145 9.94 -11.08 9.13
C TYR A 145 11.46 -10.90 9.26
N ASN A 146 12.07 -11.73 10.13
CA ASN A 146 13.52 -11.78 10.29
C ASN A 146 14.03 -13.23 10.23
N SER A 147 14.70 -13.58 9.15
CA SER A 147 15.19 -14.96 8.91
C SER A 147 16.18 -15.45 9.95
N SER A 148 16.92 -14.53 10.59
CA SER A 148 17.96 -14.85 11.58
C SER A 148 17.40 -15.15 12.97
N ARG A 149 16.10 -14.89 13.21
CA ARG A 149 15.48 -15.13 14.50
C ARG A 149 15.24 -16.62 14.73
N SER A 150 15.49 -17.09 15.94
CA SER A 150 15.13 -18.46 16.37
C SER A 150 13.64 -18.55 16.69
N GLY A 151 13.01 -19.69 16.39
CA GLY A 151 11.57 -19.88 16.59
C GLY A 151 10.73 -19.16 15.55
N LEU A 152 9.60 -18.55 15.97
CA LEU A 152 8.74 -17.76 15.11
C LEU A 152 9.47 -16.49 14.68
N LYS A 153 9.51 -16.25 13.38
CA LYS A 153 10.35 -15.22 12.76
C LYS A 153 9.64 -13.89 12.54
N GLY A 154 8.32 -13.86 12.68
CA GLY A 154 7.50 -12.68 12.51
C GLY A 154 7.39 -11.84 13.77
N SER A 155 7.36 -10.52 13.61
CA SER A 155 7.19 -9.56 14.70
C SER A 155 6.22 -8.46 14.33
N LEU A 156 5.69 -7.80 15.35
CA LEU A 156 4.85 -6.61 15.23
C LEU A 156 5.53 -5.42 15.91
N TYR A 157 5.74 -4.38 15.14
CA TYR A 157 6.20 -3.07 15.61
C TYR A 157 5.04 -2.08 15.57
N ILE A 158 5.02 -1.15 16.52
CA ILE A 158 4.04 -0.07 16.58
C ILE A 158 4.81 1.26 16.57
N TYR A 159 4.42 2.15 15.68
CA TYR A 159 5.01 3.47 15.54
C TYR A 159 3.94 4.55 15.60
N ASP A 160 4.31 5.71 16.07
CA ASP A 160 3.52 6.92 15.97
C ASP A 160 3.52 7.39 14.51
N SER A 161 2.34 7.54 13.91
CA SER A 161 2.18 7.86 12.48
C SER A 161 2.60 9.28 12.11
N ASP A 162 2.65 10.19 13.09
CA ASP A 162 3.04 11.58 12.85
C ASP A 162 4.54 11.80 13.01
N THR A 163 5.13 11.17 14.00
CA THR A 163 6.53 11.40 14.37
C THR A 163 7.49 10.30 13.93
N GLY A 164 6.97 9.13 13.54
CA GLY A 164 7.79 7.96 13.21
C GLY A 164 8.53 7.36 14.41
N LYS A 165 8.14 7.72 15.65
CA LYS A 165 8.75 7.16 16.85
C LYS A 165 8.13 5.83 17.23
N VAL A 166 8.96 4.89 17.66
CA VAL A 166 8.47 3.59 18.14
C VAL A 166 7.64 3.76 19.42
N ILE A 167 6.53 3.04 19.51
CA ILE A 167 5.65 2.99 20.68
C ILE A 167 5.87 1.65 21.40
N GLY A 168 6.48 1.71 22.57
CA GLY A 168 6.74 0.52 23.38
C GLY A 168 7.85 -0.37 22.84
N LYS A 169 7.78 -1.65 23.20
CA LYS A 169 8.70 -2.70 22.70
C LYS A 169 8.01 -3.49 21.58
N PRO A 170 8.76 -4.00 20.60
CA PRO A 170 8.19 -4.87 19.59
C PRO A 170 7.64 -6.16 20.22
N TYR A 171 6.59 -6.70 19.62
CA TYR A 171 6.09 -8.05 19.91
C TYR A 171 6.82 -9.02 19.00
N GLU A 172 7.81 -9.71 19.52
CA GLU A 172 8.63 -10.64 18.76
C GLU A 172 8.05 -12.05 18.79
N GLY A 173 8.28 -12.81 17.70
CA GLY A 173 7.86 -14.20 17.63
C GLY A 173 6.34 -14.40 17.64
N VAL A 174 5.58 -13.50 17.03
CA VAL A 174 4.10 -13.55 17.01
C VAL A 174 3.54 -14.41 15.89
N ALA A 175 4.34 -14.69 14.86
CA ALA A 175 3.96 -15.49 13.68
C ALA A 175 5.20 -16.06 13.00
N ASP A 176 5.04 -17.07 12.13
CA ASP A 176 6.13 -17.52 11.26
C ASP A 176 6.46 -16.43 10.23
N GLU A 177 5.45 -15.99 9.48
CA GLU A 177 5.53 -14.87 8.54
C GLU A 177 4.21 -14.09 8.60
N PRO A 178 4.22 -12.80 9.00
CA PRO A 178 3.01 -12.01 9.04
C PRO A 178 2.59 -11.64 7.60
N VAL A 179 1.35 -11.94 7.25
CA VAL A 179 0.77 -11.62 5.94
C VAL A 179 -0.15 -10.42 6.00
N LYS A 180 -0.70 -10.11 7.18
CA LYS A 180 -1.61 -9.00 7.41
C LYS A 180 -1.65 -8.60 8.88
N VAL A 181 -1.71 -7.29 9.11
CA VAL A 181 -2.04 -6.70 10.41
C VAL A 181 -3.44 -6.11 10.32
N MET A 182 -4.28 -6.40 11.30
CA MET A 182 -5.63 -5.84 11.38
C MET A 182 -5.84 -5.20 12.75
N TYR A 183 -6.38 -3.99 12.74
CA TYR A 183 -6.80 -3.29 13.95
C TYR A 183 -8.30 -3.55 14.19
N LYS A 184 -8.64 -3.96 15.41
CA LYS A 184 -10.03 -4.13 15.83
C LYS A 184 -10.45 -2.96 16.72
N VAL A 185 -11.40 -2.19 16.24
CA VAL A 185 -12.09 -1.20 17.08
C VAL A 185 -13.01 -1.96 18.06
N LYS A 186 -12.91 -1.63 19.36
CA LYS A 186 -13.81 -2.16 20.37
C LYS A 186 -15.13 -1.38 20.39
#